data_e224f1354a09dce7197b0143d7b18c14
#
_entry.id   e224f1354a09dce7197b0143d7b18c14
#
_cell.length_a   1.000
_cell.length_b   1.000
_cell.length_c   1.000
_cell.angle_alpha   90.00
_cell.angle_beta   90.00
_cell.angle_gamma   90.00
#
_symmetry.space_group_name_H-M   'P 1'
#
loop_
_entity.id
_entity.type
_entity.pdbx_description
1 polymer ?
#
loop_
_entity_poly.entity_id
_entity_poly.type
_entity_poly.pdbx_seq_one_letter_code
_entity_poly.pdbx_strand_id
1 'polypeptide(L)'
;GSSTQYHPLQVKSSSDPSIVGDEPLLIAKRTHDQFPIWVFPSRKESIKALLKENPDVNVIVSDDGLQHRGLVRWPAREGGRDIEFVVRDSRGEGNRFLLPAGPLREPATRERDATLNTNTNKQSKTGVEDEYFQGRRAFNLVSQLGTPYQLNNSTNTQSFEQIADRYLPKNIAIVAGLGNPKRFFDDLVKLGITGKQFPLPDHVDFTPEFFKGIKADCILMTEKDAVKCTNIHDDRIWVVPLFLQLPDALMEWMQSILQRPDPRRYTL
;
A
#
# COMPACT_ATOMS: atom_id res chain seq x y z
N GLY A 1 11.33 -10.47 2.07
CA GLY A 1 10.87 -11.85 1.87
C GLY A 1 11.95 -12.81 2.28
N SER A 2 11.59 -13.89 3.01
CA SER A 2 12.55 -14.87 3.49
C SER A 2 13.26 -15.54 2.31
N SER A 3 14.58 -15.68 2.42
CA SER A 3 15.49 -16.26 1.43
C SER A 3 15.32 -17.77 1.18
N THR A 4 14.27 -18.39 1.70
CA THR A 4 14.06 -19.85 1.69
C THR A 4 12.91 -20.33 0.81
N GLN A 5 12.32 -19.46 -0.01
CA GLN A 5 11.28 -19.88 -0.95
C GLN A 5 11.92 -20.54 -2.19
N TYR A 6 11.62 -21.82 -2.42
CA TYR A 6 12.11 -22.58 -3.56
C TYR A 6 11.21 -22.48 -4.81
N HIS A 7 9.97 -22.03 -4.67
CA HIS A 7 8.99 -21.89 -5.75
C HIS A 7 8.01 -20.74 -5.47
N PRO A 8 7.34 -20.23 -6.50
CA PRO A 8 6.32 -19.21 -6.36
C PRO A 8 5.16 -19.67 -5.47
N LEU A 9 4.69 -18.78 -4.59
CA LEU A 9 3.59 -19.06 -3.66
C LEU A 9 2.40 -18.18 -3.98
N GLN A 10 1.21 -18.79 -3.99
CA GLN A 10 -0.04 -18.07 -4.00
C GLN A 10 -0.35 -17.56 -2.59
N VAL A 11 -0.74 -16.29 -2.51
CA VAL A 11 -1.15 -15.66 -1.25
C VAL A 11 -2.66 -15.73 -1.11
N LYS A 12 -3.11 -16.14 0.07
CA LYS A 12 -4.51 -16.15 0.49
C LYS A 12 -4.67 -15.34 1.77
N SER A 13 -5.89 -14.90 2.06
CA SER A 13 -6.22 -14.19 3.29
C SER A 13 -5.86 -14.96 4.58
N SER A 14 -5.71 -16.28 4.48
CA SER A 14 -5.27 -17.19 5.55
C SER A 14 -3.77 -17.47 5.57
N SER A 15 -2.98 -16.90 4.65
CA SER A 15 -1.54 -17.14 4.60
C SER A 15 -0.82 -16.53 5.81
N ASP A 16 0.33 -17.13 6.16
CA ASP A 16 1.20 -16.64 7.22
C ASP A 16 1.98 -15.39 6.74
N PRO A 17 1.86 -14.23 7.43
CA PRO A 17 2.57 -13.01 7.05
C PRO A 17 4.09 -13.17 7.07
N SER A 18 4.65 -14.02 7.93
CA SER A 18 6.10 -14.27 8.00
C SER A 18 6.64 -14.95 6.73
N ILE A 19 5.78 -15.67 5.99
CA ILE A 19 6.13 -16.38 4.76
C ILE A 19 5.86 -15.50 3.53
N VAL A 20 4.67 -14.91 3.44
CA VAL A 20 4.24 -14.19 2.22
C VAL A 20 4.51 -12.69 2.26
N GLY A 21 4.73 -12.13 3.44
CA GLY A 21 4.90 -10.70 3.68
C GLY A 21 3.59 -9.99 4.04
N ASP A 22 3.71 -8.86 4.76
CA ASP A 22 2.58 -8.09 5.28
C ASP A 22 1.72 -7.51 4.16
N GLU A 23 2.35 -6.88 3.16
CA GLU A 23 1.65 -6.17 2.08
C GLU A 23 0.87 -7.09 1.16
N PRO A 24 1.41 -8.22 0.65
CA PRO A 24 0.64 -9.17 -0.13
C PRO A 24 -0.54 -9.77 0.65
N LEU A 25 -0.35 -10.07 1.94
CA LEU A 25 -1.41 -10.56 2.80
C LEU A 25 -2.51 -9.52 3.00
N LEU A 26 -2.13 -8.25 3.20
CA LEU A 26 -3.10 -7.15 3.30
C LEU A 26 -3.95 -7.04 2.03
N ILE A 27 -3.34 -7.13 0.84
CA ILE A 27 -4.06 -7.10 -0.43
C ILE A 27 -5.03 -8.29 -0.51
N ALA A 28 -4.60 -9.52 -0.16
CA ALA A 28 -5.45 -10.70 -0.18
C ALA A 28 -6.68 -10.54 0.74
N LYS A 29 -6.47 -10.04 1.96
CA LYS A 29 -7.56 -9.76 2.92
C LYS A 29 -8.52 -8.69 2.39
N ARG A 30 -8.01 -7.57 1.88
CA ARG A 30 -8.83 -6.47 1.34
C ARG A 30 -9.65 -6.85 0.11
N THR A 31 -9.11 -7.72 -0.72
CA THR A 31 -9.78 -8.20 -1.93
C THR A 31 -10.62 -9.45 -1.69
N HIS A 32 -10.68 -9.94 -0.46
CA HIS A 32 -11.39 -11.18 -0.11
C HIS A 32 -11.04 -12.34 -1.05
N ASP A 33 -9.75 -12.47 -1.36
CA ASP A 33 -9.20 -13.48 -2.28
C ASP A 33 -9.80 -13.48 -3.71
N GLN A 34 -10.45 -12.38 -4.12
CA GLN A 34 -11.06 -12.25 -5.46
C GLN A 34 -10.02 -12.18 -6.58
N PHE A 35 -8.82 -11.71 -6.27
CA PHE A 35 -7.73 -11.60 -7.24
C PHE A 35 -6.58 -12.52 -6.87
N PRO A 36 -5.97 -13.22 -7.85
CA PRO A 36 -4.81 -14.07 -7.58
C PRO A 36 -3.58 -13.23 -7.25
N ILE A 37 -2.99 -13.47 -6.10
CA ILE A 37 -1.78 -12.79 -5.64
C ILE A 37 -0.69 -13.84 -5.49
N TRP A 38 0.48 -13.54 -6.04
CA TRP A 38 1.62 -14.45 -6.03
C TRP A 38 2.88 -13.72 -5.60
N VAL A 39 3.70 -14.40 -4.80
CA VAL A 39 4.97 -13.87 -4.29
C VAL A 39 6.12 -14.82 -4.62
N PHE A 40 7.22 -14.25 -5.10
CA PHE A 40 8.49 -14.93 -5.30
C PHE A 40 9.60 -13.90 -5.61
N PRO A 41 10.87 -14.14 -5.27
CA PRO A 41 11.97 -13.23 -5.61
C PRO A 41 12.09 -12.96 -7.11
N SER A 42 11.89 -13.97 -7.96
CA SER A 42 11.83 -13.82 -9.41
C SER A 42 10.40 -13.47 -9.86
N ARG A 43 10.16 -12.21 -10.22
CA ARG A 43 8.85 -11.78 -10.76
C ARG A 43 8.44 -12.56 -12.01
N LYS A 44 9.40 -12.91 -12.87
CA LYS A 44 9.14 -13.73 -14.06
C LYS A 44 8.56 -15.10 -13.71
N GLU A 45 9.14 -15.78 -12.76
CA GLU A 45 8.65 -17.10 -12.33
C GLU A 45 7.30 -17.00 -11.57
N SER A 46 7.13 -15.94 -10.79
CA SER A 46 5.85 -15.64 -10.13
C SER A 46 4.72 -15.45 -11.16
N ILE A 47 4.98 -14.67 -12.22
CA ILE A 47 4.01 -14.44 -13.32
C ILE A 47 3.69 -15.73 -14.06
N LYS A 48 4.68 -16.55 -14.37
CA LYS A 48 4.44 -17.86 -15.03
C LYS A 48 3.54 -18.75 -14.19
N ALA A 49 3.81 -18.84 -12.88
CA ALA A 49 2.99 -19.63 -11.97
C ALA A 49 1.56 -19.08 -11.89
N LEU A 50 1.41 -17.76 -11.75
CA LEU A 50 0.12 -17.08 -11.74
C LEU A 50 -0.70 -17.39 -13.00
N LEU A 51 -0.12 -17.21 -14.19
CA LEU A 51 -0.82 -17.42 -15.45
C LEU A 51 -1.13 -18.89 -15.75
N LYS A 52 -0.31 -19.81 -15.24
CA LYS A 52 -0.59 -21.25 -15.34
C LYS A 52 -1.85 -21.64 -14.58
N GLU A 53 -2.01 -21.10 -13.35
CA GLU A 53 -3.17 -21.39 -12.49
C GLU A 53 -4.39 -20.51 -12.81
N ASN A 54 -4.17 -19.35 -13.47
CA ASN A 54 -5.20 -18.35 -13.76
C ASN A 54 -5.06 -17.86 -15.21
N PRO A 55 -5.40 -18.67 -16.21
CA PRO A 55 -5.15 -18.36 -17.64
C PRO A 55 -5.97 -17.17 -18.17
N ASP A 56 -7.07 -16.80 -17.49
CA ASP A 56 -7.94 -15.70 -17.89
C ASP A 56 -7.43 -14.32 -17.43
N VAL A 57 -6.35 -14.27 -16.66
CA VAL A 57 -5.74 -13.01 -16.23
C VAL A 57 -5.16 -12.26 -17.41
N ASN A 58 -5.62 -11.03 -17.62
CA ASN A 58 -5.22 -10.18 -18.74
C ASN A 58 -4.49 -8.89 -18.29
N VAL A 59 -4.49 -8.59 -16.99
CA VAL A 59 -3.75 -7.48 -16.40
C VAL A 59 -2.98 -7.97 -15.17
N ILE A 60 -1.71 -7.63 -15.08
CA ILE A 60 -0.85 -7.97 -13.95
C ILE A 60 -0.33 -6.68 -13.32
N VAL A 61 -0.54 -6.52 -12.02
CA VAL A 61 0.01 -5.42 -11.23
C VAL A 61 1.25 -5.93 -10.50
N SER A 62 2.41 -5.31 -10.77
CA SER A 62 3.66 -5.66 -10.08
C SER A 62 4.02 -4.58 -9.08
N ASP A 63 3.94 -4.90 -7.80
CA ASP A 63 4.40 -4.03 -6.73
C ASP A 63 5.93 -4.00 -6.70
N ASP A 64 6.48 -2.77 -6.55
CA ASP A 64 7.92 -2.50 -6.54
C ASP A 64 8.69 -3.11 -7.75
N GLY A 65 8.02 -3.10 -8.91
CA GLY A 65 8.46 -3.83 -10.11
C GLY A 65 9.55 -3.16 -10.93
N LEU A 66 9.83 -1.86 -10.74
CA LEU A 66 10.69 -1.08 -11.64
C LEU A 66 12.13 -1.60 -11.72
N GLN A 67 12.69 -2.10 -10.63
CA GLN A 67 14.06 -2.65 -10.56
C GLN A 67 14.16 -4.09 -11.09
N HIS A 68 13.02 -4.76 -11.36
CA HIS A 68 13.03 -6.13 -11.90
C HIS A 68 13.29 -6.14 -13.41
N ARG A 69 14.56 -6.01 -13.80
CA ARG A 69 15.01 -5.95 -15.21
C ARG A 69 14.70 -7.22 -16.02
N GLY A 70 14.45 -8.34 -15.33
CA GLY A 70 14.03 -9.60 -15.98
C GLY A 70 12.58 -9.60 -16.50
N LEU A 71 11.78 -8.58 -16.15
CA LEU A 71 10.48 -8.31 -16.75
C LEU A 71 10.69 -7.44 -17.98
N VAL A 72 10.58 -8.05 -19.17
CA VAL A 72 10.57 -7.30 -20.42
C VAL A 72 9.25 -6.53 -20.50
N ARG A 73 9.35 -5.22 -20.69
CA ARG A 73 8.21 -4.30 -20.78
C ARG A 73 8.27 -3.53 -22.10
N TRP A 74 7.09 -3.24 -22.62
CA TRP A 74 6.94 -2.26 -23.69
C TRP A 74 6.11 -1.09 -23.17
N PRO A 75 6.78 -0.03 -22.71
CA PRO A 75 6.14 1.05 -21.95
C PRO A 75 5.11 1.82 -22.80
N ALA A 76 4.10 2.37 -22.12
CA ALA A 76 3.05 3.14 -22.77
C ALA A 76 3.60 4.40 -23.48
N ARG A 77 4.67 5.01 -22.95
CA ARG A 77 5.39 6.13 -23.59
C ARG A 77 6.05 5.79 -24.93
N GLU A 78 6.31 4.50 -25.17
CA GLU A 78 6.89 3.97 -26.40
C GLU A 78 5.83 3.32 -27.31
N GLY A 79 4.54 3.56 -27.03
CA GLY A 79 3.43 3.02 -27.78
C GLY A 79 2.94 1.64 -27.32
N GLY A 80 3.55 1.08 -26.27
CA GLY A 80 3.14 -0.19 -25.68
C GLY A 80 1.92 -0.07 -24.75
N ARG A 81 1.66 -1.17 -24.03
CA ARG A 81 0.54 -1.30 -23.08
C ARG A 81 1.01 -1.44 -21.62
N ASP A 82 2.31 -1.60 -21.40
CA ASP A 82 2.85 -1.72 -20.05
C ASP A 82 2.99 -0.30 -19.46
N ILE A 83 2.47 -0.10 -18.24
CA ILE A 83 2.47 1.20 -17.58
C ILE A 83 3.46 1.16 -16.42
N GLU A 84 4.42 2.06 -16.43
CA GLU A 84 5.40 2.23 -15.36
C GLU A 84 5.07 3.45 -14.51
N PHE A 85 4.76 3.22 -13.24
CA PHE A 85 4.53 4.26 -12.24
C PHE A 85 5.72 4.43 -11.31
N VAL A 86 6.00 5.68 -10.96
CA VAL A 86 6.80 6.02 -9.79
C VAL A 86 5.87 6.62 -8.75
N VAL A 87 5.84 6.02 -7.56
CA VAL A 87 5.11 6.57 -6.42
C VAL A 87 6.01 7.53 -5.65
N ARG A 88 5.51 8.71 -5.34
CA ARG A 88 6.23 9.78 -4.65
C ARG A 88 5.40 10.30 -3.49
N ASP A 89 5.99 10.36 -2.32
CA ASP A 89 5.34 10.96 -1.14
C ASP A 89 5.78 12.44 -0.93
N SER A 90 5.32 13.06 0.16
CA SER A 90 5.64 14.45 0.50
C SER A 90 7.12 14.74 0.76
N ARG A 91 7.96 13.71 0.97
CA ARG A 91 9.41 13.86 1.12
C ARG A 91 10.08 14.13 -0.22
N GLY A 92 9.38 13.88 -1.33
CA GLY A 92 9.88 14.09 -2.67
C GLY A 92 11.10 13.21 -2.99
N GLU A 93 12.09 13.82 -3.61
CA GLU A 93 13.31 13.15 -4.03
C GLU A 93 14.49 13.36 -3.03
N GLY A 94 14.22 14.01 -1.89
CA GLY A 94 15.22 14.32 -0.89
C GLY A 94 16.40 15.11 -1.49
N ASN A 95 17.63 14.70 -1.19
CA ASN A 95 18.84 15.31 -1.74
C ASN A 95 19.17 14.86 -3.18
N ARG A 96 18.34 14.02 -3.80
CA ARG A 96 18.45 13.46 -5.16
C ARG A 96 19.64 12.53 -5.40
N PHE A 97 20.37 12.16 -4.35
CA PHE A 97 21.44 11.17 -4.45
C PHE A 97 20.89 9.74 -4.33
N LEU A 98 21.62 8.80 -4.93
CA LEU A 98 21.33 7.38 -4.83
C LEU A 98 21.78 6.83 -3.47
N LEU A 99 21.21 5.72 -3.04
CA LEU A 99 21.69 4.97 -1.90
C LEU A 99 23.19 4.63 -2.06
N PRO A 100 23.99 4.71 -1.00
CA PRO A 100 23.65 5.09 0.38
C PRO A 100 23.71 6.60 0.68
N ALA A 101 24.14 7.44 -0.27
CA ALA A 101 24.33 8.88 -0.06
C ALA A 101 22.99 9.66 -0.01
N GLY A 102 21.91 9.09 -0.52
CA GLY A 102 20.59 9.68 -0.50
C GLY A 102 19.48 8.60 -0.53
N PRO A 103 18.22 9.00 -0.64
CA PRO A 103 17.10 8.09 -0.50
C PRO A 103 16.74 7.33 -1.78
N LEU A 104 17.33 7.68 -2.93
CA LEU A 104 16.87 7.15 -4.20
C LEU A 104 17.51 5.79 -4.52
N ARG A 105 16.68 4.86 -5.02
CA ARG A 105 17.14 3.57 -5.56
C ARG A 105 17.59 3.67 -7.02
N GLU A 106 17.04 4.65 -7.74
CA GLU A 106 17.38 4.98 -9.13
C GLU A 106 17.41 6.50 -9.33
N PRO A 107 18.10 7.03 -10.36
CA PRO A 107 18.09 8.47 -10.62
C PRO A 107 16.69 9.05 -10.73
N ALA A 108 16.48 10.26 -10.24
CA ALA A 108 15.21 10.98 -10.35
C ALA A 108 14.74 11.16 -11.82
N THR A 109 15.69 11.12 -12.76
CA THR A 109 15.46 11.18 -14.20
C THR A 109 15.00 9.89 -14.82
N ARG A 110 14.87 8.79 -14.03
CA ARG A 110 14.39 7.51 -14.55
C ARG A 110 13.12 7.70 -15.37
N GLU A 111 13.10 7.11 -16.57
CA GLU A 111 11.94 7.07 -17.44
C GLU A 111 10.78 6.31 -16.77
N ARG A 112 9.57 6.88 -16.92
CA ARG A 112 8.31 6.35 -16.40
C ARG A 112 7.15 6.90 -17.19
N ASP A 113 6.02 6.21 -17.19
CA ASP A 113 4.83 6.68 -17.90
C ASP A 113 4.07 7.74 -17.10
N ALA A 114 4.02 7.59 -15.77
CA ALA A 114 3.48 8.62 -14.90
C ALA A 114 4.07 8.57 -13.48
N THR A 115 3.92 9.68 -12.76
CA THR A 115 4.23 9.79 -11.32
C THR A 115 2.93 9.85 -10.53
N LEU A 116 2.83 9.05 -9.48
CA LEU A 116 1.72 9.06 -8.52
C LEU A 116 2.18 9.79 -7.25
N ASN A 117 1.69 11.01 -7.04
CA ASN A 117 2.01 11.76 -5.83
C ASN A 117 1.02 11.37 -4.73
N THR A 118 1.50 10.76 -3.66
CA THR A 118 0.72 10.53 -2.45
C THR A 118 0.96 11.67 -1.49
N ASN A 119 -0.06 12.31 -0.93
CA ASN A 119 0.08 13.41 0.04
C ASN A 119 0.07 14.84 -0.52
N THR A 120 -0.69 15.08 -1.53
CA THR A 120 -1.06 16.45 -1.81
C THR A 120 -2.01 16.92 -0.69
N ASN A 121 -1.59 17.97 0.05
CA ASN A 121 -2.48 18.62 1.00
C ASN A 121 -3.78 19.00 0.26
N LYS A 122 -4.94 18.79 0.93
CA LYS A 122 -6.28 19.15 0.41
C LYS A 122 -6.43 20.61 -0.07
N GLN A 123 -5.38 21.42 0.00
CA GLN A 123 -5.39 22.82 -0.47
C GLN A 123 -5.02 22.99 -1.96
N SER A 124 -4.49 22.00 -2.64
CA SER A 124 -4.53 22.03 -4.10
C SER A 124 -5.96 21.66 -4.50
N LYS A 125 -6.67 22.64 -5.04
CA LYS A 125 -8.05 22.55 -5.50
C LYS A 125 -8.32 21.21 -6.16
N THR A 126 -9.45 20.59 -5.81
CA THR A 126 -10.08 19.47 -6.50
C THR A 126 -10.30 19.85 -7.96
N GLY A 127 -9.30 19.76 -8.75
CA GLY A 127 -9.28 19.92 -10.18
C GLY A 127 -8.24 18.94 -10.66
N VAL A 128 -8.72 17.94 -11.37
CA VAL A 128 -7.94 17.02 -12.15
C VAL A 128 -7.16 17.86 -13.18
N GLU A 129 -6.05 18.40 -12.76
CA GLU A 129 -5.08 18.88 -13.69
C GLU A 129 -4.08 17.75 -13.88
N ASP A 130 -3.96 17.30 -15.11
CA ASP A 130 -2.80 16.57 -15.59
C ASP A 130 -1.58 17.41 -15.24
N GLU A 131 -1.06 17.26 -14.02
CA GLU A 131 0.16 17.94 -13.63
C GLU A 131 1.31 17.26 -14.34
N TYR A 132 2.07 18.04 -15.10
CA TYR A 132 3.33 17.58 -15.64
C TYR A 132 4.43 17.85 -14.62
N PHE A 133 4.96 16.81 -14.03
CA PHE A 133 6.15 16.90 -13.18
C PHE A 133 7.39 16.59 -14.02
N GLN A 134 8.28 17.54 -14.18
CA GLN A 134 9.50 17.44 -15.03
C GLN A 134 9.18 17.01 -16.47
N GLY A 135 8.09 17.55 -17.05
CA GLY A 135 7.66 17.22 -18.41
C GLY A 135 6.98 15.85 -18.55
N ARG A 136 6.66 15.17 -17.45
CA ARG A 136 6.00 13.86 -17.42
C ARG A 136 4.67 13.94 -16.70
N ARG A 137 3.73 13.09 -17.12
CA ARG A 137 2.40 13.01 -16.51
C ARG A 137 2.49 12.68 -15.03
N ALA A 138 1.73 13.38 -14.20
CA ALA A 138 1.66 13.17 -12.78
C ALA A 138 0.21 13.21 -12.30
N PHE A 139 -0.13 12.35 -11.36
CA PHE A 139 -1.45 12.30 -10.74
C PHE A 139 -1.33 12.45 -9.23
N ASN A 140 -2.21 13.24 -8.65
CA ASN A 140 -2.25 13.47 -7.22
C ASN A 140 -3.27 12.52 -6.58
N LEU A 141 -2.80 11.70 -5.66
CA LEU A 141 -3.61 10.75 -4.91
C LEU A 141 -3.95 11.34 -3.54
N VAL A 142 -5.23 11.30 -3.17
CA VAL A 142 -5.68 11.75 -1.85
C VAL A 142 -5.70 10.57 -0.89
N SER A 143 -4.97 10.70 0.20
CA SER A 143 -4.98 9.72 1.27
C SER A 143 -6.10 10.02 2.26
N GLN A 144 -6.85 9.00 2.63
CA GLN A 144 -7.96 9.10 3.56
C GLN A 144 -7.95 7.91 4.53
N LEU A 145 -8.11 8.19 5.83
CA LEU A 145 -8.37 7.15 6.81
C LEU A 145 -9.82 6.67 6.67
N GLY A 146 -9.99 5.37 6.64
CA GLY A 146 -11.32 4.74 6.62
C GLY A 146 -11.88 4.55 8.01
N THR A 147 -13.13 4.08 8.07
CA THR A 147 -13.82 3.80 9.32
C THR A 147 -13.09 2.70 10.10
N PRO A 148 -12.70 2.96 11.36
CA PRO A 148 -12.09 1.95 12.21
C PRO A 148 -12.98 0.73 12.42
N TYR A 149 -12.37 -0.46 12.43
CA TYR A 149 -13.05 -1.71 12.75
C TYR A 149 -12.28 -2.49 13.82
N GLN A 150 -12.98 -3.32 14.59
CA GLN A 150 -12.35 -4.11 15.64
C GLN A 150 -11.48 -5.23 15.06
N LEU A 151 -10.29 -5.44 15.62
CA LEU A 151 -9.29 -6.39 15.09
C LEU A 151 -9.85 -7.80 14.84
N ASN A 152 -10.64 -8.32 15.78
CA ASN A 152 -11.18 -9.69 15.71
C ASN A 152 -12.62 -9.75 15.16
N ASN A 153 -13.20 -8.60 14.81
CA ASN A 153 -14.55 -8.53 14.25
C ASN A 153 -14.66 -7.32 13.30
N SER A 154 -14.33 -7.52 12.03
CA SER A 154 -14.33 -6.47 11.02
C SER A 154 -15.73 -5.88 10.71
N THR A 155 -16.80 -6.54 11.14
CA THR A 155 -18.17 -6.00 11.02
C THR A 155 -18.52 -5.03 12.15
N ASN A 156 -17.77 -5.07 13.27
CA ASN A 156 -17.90 -4.10 14.35
C ASN A 156 -17.08 -2.85 14.02
N THR A 157 -17.75 -1.82 13.53
CA THR A 157 -17.14 -0.55 13.11
C THR A 157 -17.59 0.60 13.98
N GLN A 158 -16.74 1.61 14.15
CA GLN A 158 -17.07 2.87 14.84
C GLN A 158 -16.49 4.05 14.06
N SER A 159 -17.25 5.15 13.98
CA SER A 159 -16.68 6.38 13.43
C SER A 159 -15.64 6.98 14.39
N PHE A 160 -14.81 7.89 13.89
CA PHE A 160 -13.84 8.59 14.75
C PHE A 160 -14.53 9.44 15.82
N GLU A 161 -15.69 10.01 15.52
CA GLU A 161 -16.51 10.73 16.49
C GLU A 161 -16.98 9.80 17.61
N GLN A 162 -17.49 8.62 17.26
CA GLN A 162 -17.92 7.63 18.25
C GLN A 162 -16.76 7.15 19.14
N ILE A 163 -15.58 6.97 18.56
CA ILE A 163 -14.37 6.62 19.32
C ILE A 163 -13.98 7.78 20.24
N ALA A 164 -14.01 9.02 19.76
CA ALA A 164 -13.70 10.19 20.55
C ALA A 164 -14.68 10.33 21.73
N ASP A 165 -15.97 10.27 21.47
CA ASP A 165 -17.02 10.42 22.49
C ASP A 165 -16.92 9.33 23.57
N ARG A 166 -16.61 8.11 23.14
CA ARG A 166 -16.56 6.96 24.06
C ARG A 166 -15.28 6.91 24.89
N TYR A 167 -14.13 7.28 24.30
CA TYR A 167 -12.81 7.04 24.90
C TYR A 167 -12.02 8.33 25.24
N LEU A 168 -12.42 9.53 24.78
CA LEU A 168 -11.85 10.79 25.26
C LEU A 168 -12.68 11.35 26.42
N PRO A 169 -12.04 11.94 27.45
CA PRO A 169 -10.61 12.11 27.67
C PRO A 169 -9.90 10.87 28.25
N LYS A 170 -10.49 9.71 28.09
CA LYS A 170 -9.93 8.44 28.54
C LYS A 170 -8.72 8.05 27.70
N ASN A 171 -8.05 7.03 28.10
CA ASN A 171 -6.80 6.52 27.62
C ASN A 171 -6.89 5.92 26.19
N ILE A 172 -6.61 6.69 25.16
CA ILE A 172 -6.38 6.16 23.81
C ILE A 172 -4.89 5.96 23.57
N ALA A 173 -4.50 4.78 23.08
CA ALA A 173 -3.18 4.50 22.57
C ALA A 173 -3.22 4.43 21.04
N ILE A 174 -2.18 4.91 20.37
CA ILE A 174 -2.06 4.89 18.90
C ILE A 174 -0.76 4.19 18.55
N VAL A 175 -0.84 3.05 17.86
CA VAL A 175 0.30 2.19 17.53
C VAL A 175 0.54 2.22 16.03
N ALA A 176 1.78 2.45 15.60
CA ALA A 176 2.14 2.43 14.18
C ALA A 176 3.58 1.96 13.95
N GLY A 177 3.73 0.81 13.26
CA GLY A 177 4.98 0.25 12.77
C GLY A 177 5.15 0.54 11.26
N LEU A 178 5.33 1.82 10.93
CA LEU A 178 5.44 2.31 9.55
C LEU A 178 6.76 3.06 9.37
N GLY A 179 7.26 3.13 8.13
CA GLY A 179 8.42 3.97 7.80
C GLY A 179 8.21 5.48 8.06
N ASN A 180 6.96 5.95 8.18
CA ASN A 180 6.61 7.32 8.58
C ASN A 180 5.37 7.31 9.49
N PRO A 181 5.48 6.89 10.76
CA PRO A 181 4.36 6.80 11.68
C PRO A 181 3.76 8.16 12.04
N LYS A 182 4.58 9.22 12.01
CA LYS A 182 4.13 10.59 12.33
C LYS A 182 2.93 11.02 11.52
N ARG A 183 2.89 10.66 10.24
CA ARG A 183 1.76 11.00 9.38
C ARG A 183 0.45 10.40 9.87
N PHE A 184 0.46 9.14 10.25
CA PHE A 184 -0.73 8.45 10.77
C PHE A 184 -1.24 9.14 12.05
N PHE A 185 -0.33 9.53 12.94
CA PHE A 185 -0.67 10.27 14.15
C PHE A 185 -1.27 11.65 13.83
N ASP A 186 -0.64 12.41 12.92
CA ASP A 186 -1.12 13.73 12.51
C ASP A 186 -2.51 13.65 11.84
N ASP A 187 -2.77 12.62 11.05
CA ASP A 187 -4.07 12.44 10.38
C ASP A 187 -5.17 12.08 11.39
N LEU A 188 -4.89 11.29 12.42
CA LEU A 188 -5.82 11.04 13.52
C LEU A 188 -6.12 12.30 14.32
N VAL A 189 -5.11 13.13 14.59
CA VAL A 189 -5.31 14.42 15.29
C VAL A 189 -6.24 15.34 14.51
N LYS A 190 -6.14 15.40 13.18
CA LYS A 190 -7.08 16.17 12.33
C LYS A 190 -8.52 15.69 12.44
N LEU A 191 -8.72 14.41 12.78
CA LEU A 191 -10.03 13.79 13.01
C LEU A 191 -10.49 13.87 14.48
N GLY A 192 -9.79 14.66 15.31
CA GLY A 192 -10.15 14.86 16.72
C GLY A 192 -9.66 13.76 17.66
N ILE A 193 -8.88 12.81 17.17
CA ILE A 193 -8.34 11.72 17.99
C ILE A 193 -6.96 12.09 18.52
N THR A 194 -6.85 12.14 19.84
CA THR A 194 -5.58 12.33 20.54
C THR A 194 -5.33 11.16 21.48
N GLY A 195 -4.07 10.78 21.67
CA GLY A 195 -3.72 9.65 22.52
C GLY A 195 -2.22 9.46 22.68
N LYS A 196 -1.83 8.49 23.50
CA LYS A 196 -0.43 8.13 23.67
C LYS A 196 0.09 7.43 22.41
N GLN A 197 1.08 8.01 21.78
CA GLN A 197 1.68 7.51 20.53
C GLN A 197 2.76 6.48 20.84
N PHE A 198 2.72 5.38 20.08
CA PHE A 198 3.72 4.29 20.08
C PHE A 198 4.28 4.13 18.64
N PRO A 199 5.26 4.97 18.24
CA PRO A 199 5.96 4.79 16.99
C PRO A 199 6.88 3.56 17.10
N LEU A 200 6.72 2.63 16.20
CA LEU A 200 7.50 1.39 16.15
C LEU A 200 8.29 1.32 14.84
N PRO A 201 9.39 0.56 14.81
CA PRO A 201 10.08 0.24 13.56
C PRO A 201 9.14 -0.45 12.55
N ASP A 202 9.42 -0.26 11.25
CA ASP A 202 8.73 -1.05 10.21
C ASP A 202 9.04 -2.54 10.39
N HIS A 203 8.07 -3.40 10.06
CA HIS A 203 8.16 -4.86 10.21
C HIS A 203 8.35 -5.38 11.66
N VAL A 204 7.88 -4.61 12.66
CA VAL A 204 7.86 -5.11 14.05
C VAL A 204 6.88 -6.28 14.20
N ASP A 205 7.27 -7.28 14.98
CA ASP A 205 6.39 -8.37 15.39
C ASP A 205 5.60 -7.96 16.62
N PHE A 206 4.30 -8.27 16.62
CA PHE A 206 3.40 -8.00 17.73
C PHE A 206 3.16 -9.26 18.56
N THR A 207 3.22 -9.11 19.87
CA THR A 207 2.91 -10.18 20.82
C THR A 207 1.74 -9.79 21.72
N PRO A 208 0.99 -10.73 22.30
CA PRO A 208 -0.05 -10.43 23.27
C PRO A 208 0.48 -9.61 24.47
N GLU A 209 1.73 -9.85 24.89
CA GLU A 209 2.39 -9.16 26.00
C GLU A 209 2.60 -7.68 25.70
N PHE A 210 2.93 -7.33 24.44
CA PHE A 210 3.04 -5.94 24.02
C PHE A 210 1.75 -5.17 24.30
N PHE A 211 0.60 -5.72 23.89
CA PHE A 211 -0.70 -5.06 24.09
C PHE A 211 -1.16 -5.07 25.55
N LYS A 212 -0.85 -6.12 26.32
CA LYS A 212 -1.11 -6.15 27.78
C LYS A 212 -0.34 -5.06 28.51
N GLY A 213 0.85 -4.69 28.03
CA GLY A 213 1.65 -3.59 28.56
C GLY A 213 1.08 -2.19 28.29
N ILE A 214 0.15 -2.06 27.33
CA ILE A 214 -0.49 -0.79 27.00
C ILE A 214 -1.68 -0.54 27.94
N LYS A 215 -1.54 0.50 28.76
CA LYS A 215 -2.62 0.97 29.64
C LYS A 215 -3.50 1.94 28.85
N ALA A 216 -4.49 1.40 28.14
CA ALA A 216 -5.47 2.16 27.36
C ALA A 216 -6.79 1.40 27.27
N ASP A 217 -7.89 2.12 27.13
CA ASP A 217 -9.23 1.55 26.91
C ASP A 217 -9.52 1.34 25.43
N CYS A 218 -8.79 2.03 24.55
CA CYS A 218 -8.85 1.91 23.12
C CYS A 218 -7.43 1.96 22.54
N ILE A 219 -7.13 1.06 21.60
CA ILE A 219 -5.84 1.00 20.90
C ILE A 219 -6.14 1.13 19.40
N LEU A 220 -5.72 2.23 18.79
CA LEU A 220 -5.81 2.41 17.34
C LEU A 220 -4.52 1.95 16.69
N MET A 221 -4.60 1.12 15.67
CA MET A 221 -3.44 0.67 14.91
C MET A 221 -3.67 0.69 13.42
N THR A 222 -2.58 0.71 12.63
CA THR A 222 -2.68 0.67 11.18
C THR A 222 -3.11 -0.72 10.70
N GLU A 223 -3.76 -0.77 9.55
CA GLU A 223 -4.16 -2.05 8.94
C GLU A 223 -2.95 -2.89 8.51
N LYS A 224 -1.84 -2.25 8.07
CA LYS A 224 -0.59 -2.94 7.77
C LYS A 224 -0.02 -3.66 9.00
N ASP A 225 -0.15 -3.08 10.17
CA ASP A 225 0.29 -3.71 11.42
C ASP A 225 -0.68 -4.80 11.86
N ALA A 226 -1.99 -4.58 11.69
CA ALA A 226 -3.02 -5.52 12.09
C ALA A 226 -2.94 -6.88 11.38
N VAL A 227 -2.41 -6.95 10.14
CA VAL A 227 -2.26 -8.24 9.44
C VAL A 227 -1.29 -9.18 10.14
N LYS A 228 -0.38 -8.66 10.96
CA LYS A 228 0.59 -9.42 11.78
C LYS A 228 -0.01 -9.93 13.10
N CYS A 229 -1.19 -9.42 13.47
CA CYS A 229 -1.83 -9.70 14.75
C CYS A 229 -2.78 -10.90 14.70
N THR A 230 -2.44 -11.96 13.95
CA THR A 230 -3.32 -13.12 13.70
C THR A 230 -3.70 -13.90 14.95
N ASN A 231 -2.84 -13.90 15.99
CA ASN A 231 -3.05 -14.63 17.25
C ASN A 231 -3.32 -13.69 18.43
N ILE A 232 -3.71 -12.44 18.15
CA ILE A 232 -3.97 -11.44 19.19
C ILE A 232 -5.47 -11.28 19.35
N HIS A 233 -5.95 -11.54 20.56
CA HIS A 233 -7.34 -11.39 20.95
C HIS A 233 -7.43 -10.31 22.02
N ASP A 234 -7.69 -9.07 21.59
CA ASP A 234 -7.83 -7.92 22.48
C ASP A 234 -8.89 -6.97 21.87
N ASP A 235 -10.05 -6.91 22.53
CA ASP A 235 -11.22 -6.15 22.06
C ASP A 235 -11.00 -4.62 22.10
N ARG A 236 -9.90 -4.17 22.72
CA ARG A 236 -9.52 -2.76 22.74
C ARG A 236 -8.91 -2.31 21.41
N ILE A 237 -8.49 -3.24 20.54
CA ILE A 237 -7.76 -2.93 19.30
C ILE A 237 -8.74 -2.64 18.17
N TRP A 238 -8.60 -1.42 17.64
CA TRP A 238 -9.32 -0.91 16.48
C TRP A 238 -8.36 -0.68 15.33
N VAL A 239 -8.62 -1.29 14.22
CA VAL A 239 -7.81 -1.21 13.00
C VAL A 239 -8.30 -0.04 12.17
N VAL A 240 -7.39 0.83 11.77
CA VAL A 240 -7.67 2.01 10.96
C VAL A 240 -7.19 1.77 9.54
N PRO A 241 -8.11 1.56 8.57
CA PRO A 241 -7.75 1.40 7.17
C PRO A 241 -7.23 2.71 6.57
N LEU A 242 -6.31 2.60 5.62
CA LEU A 242 -5.83 3.71 4.82
C LEU A 242 -6.23 3.48 3.36
N PHE A 243 -6.92 4.43 2.75
CA PHE A 243 -7.28 4.41 1.34
C PHE A 243 -6.54 5.49 0.58
N LEU A 244 -6.20 5.21 -0.68
CA LEU A 244 -5.77 6.20 -1.65
C LEU A 244 -6.91 6.38 -2.66
N GLN A 245 -7.45 7.56 -2.72
CA GLN A 245 -8.43 7.92 -3.75
C GLN A 245 -7.69 8.19 -5.05
N LEU A 246 -8.01 7.41 -6.07
CA LEU A 246 -7.48 7.57 -7.42
C LEU A 246 -8.35 8.59 -8.17
N PRO A 247 -7.75 9.57 -8.87
CA PRO A 247 -8.52 10.50 -9.68
C PRO A 247 -9.07 9.80 -10.95
N ASP A 248 -10.25 10.21 -11.41
CA ASP A 248 -10.90 9.64 -12.59
C ASP A 248 -10.00 9.72 -13.84
N ALA A 249 -9.28 10.82 -14.00
CA ALA A 249 -8.33 10.99 -15.10
C ALA A 249 -7.22 9.93 -15.13
N LEU A 250 -6.76 9.45 -13.97
CA LEU A 250 -5.82 8.32 -13.93
C LEU A 250 -6.48 7.05 -14.45
N MET A 251 -7.72 6.78 -14.03
CA MET A 251 -8.45 5.59 -14.44
C MET A 251 -8.75 5.60 -15.94
N GLU A 252 -9.23 6.72 -16.48
CA GLU A 252 -9.49 6.91 -17.91
C GLU A 252 -8.21 6.75 -18.73
N TRP A 253 -7.11 7.37 -18.27
CA TRP A 253 -5.82 7.25 -18.95
C TRP A 253 -5.31 5.81 -18.97
N MET A 254 -5.37 5.09 -17.84
CA MET A 254 -4.98 3.68 -17.77
C MET A 254 -5.82 2.82 -18.72
N GLN A 255 -7.15 3.03 -18.72
CA GLN A 255 -8.06 2.31 -19.61
C GLN A 255 -7.70 2.53 -21.09
N SER A 256 -7.43 3.78 -21.47
CA SER A 256 -7.05 4.12 -22.85
C SER A 256 -5.78 3.42 -23.31
N ILE A 257 -4.83 3.17 -22.39
CA ILE A 257 -3.60 2.43 -22.69
C ILE A 257 -3.86 0.92 -22.77
N LEU A 258 -4.59 0.37 -21.80
CA LEU A 258 -4.87 -1.07 -21.76
C LEU A 258 -5.73 -1.54 -22.94
N GLN A 259 -6.52 -0.65 -23.54
CA GLN A 259 -7.31 -0.92 -24.75
C GLN A 259 -6.51 -0.86 -26.05
N ARG A 260 -5.25 -0.39 -26.03
CA ARG A 260 -4.42 -0.37 -27.25
C ARG A 260 -4.22 -1.76 -27.81
N PRO A 261 -4.11 -1.93 -29.13
CA PRO A 261 -3.68 -3.18 -29.72
C PRO A 261 -2.33 -3.62 -29.13
N ASP A 262 -2.20 -4.90 -28.79
CA ASP A 262 -0.89 -5.46 -28.40
C ASP A 262 -0.21 -6.04 -29.63
N PRO A 263 0.78 -5.35 -30.21
CA PRO A 263 1.44 -5.83 -31.42
C PRO A 263 2.24 -7.13 -31.21
N ARG A 264 2.52 -7.48 -29.93
CA ARG A 264 3.17 -8.77 -29.61
C ARG A 264 2.26 -9.97 -29.85
N ARG A 265 0.93 -9.77 -29.96
CA ARG A 265 -0.03 -10.83 -30.31
C ARG A 265 -0.03 -11.21 -31.79
N TYR A 266 0.60 -10.40 -32.64
CA TYR A 266 0.64 -10.61 -34.07
C TYR A 266 1.97 -11.17 -34.58
N THR A 267 2.90 -11.48 -33.68
CA THR A 267 4.21 -12.10 -33.99
C THR A 267 4.25 -13.54 -33.47
N LEU A 268 3.27 -14.37 -33.90
CA LEU A 268 3.35 -15.84 -33.81
C LEU A 268 3.65 -16.41 -35.19
#